data_50b558b2ace90fb5ac46339af31c01d2
#
_entry.id   50b558b2ace90fb5ac46339af31c01d2
#
_cell.length_a   1.000
_cell.length_b   1.000
_cell.length_c   1.000
_cell.angle_alpha   90.00
_cell.angle_beta   90.00
_cell.angle_gamma   90.00
#
_symmetry.space_group_name_H-M   'P 1'
#
loop_
_entity.id
_entity.type
_entity.pdbx_description
1 polymer ?
#
loop_
_entity_poly.entity_id
_entity_poly.type
_entity_poly.pdbx_seq_one_letter_code
_entity_poly.pdbx_strand_id
1 'polypeptide(L)'
;MTRLPELHRCCELVVDGTGVGAPVVDLLREANLSCPITGVSITSGEQAQYGHRSSTVPKRDLIAALEVMLDEEELKIAAALPERRRLVDEFMSLKAAPTKTGHQTFGASGSNHDDLLIAISLACWSARKPVIGHQSRRLL
;
A
#
# COMPACT_ATOMS: atom_id res chain seq x y z
N MET A 1 4.52 -3.57 20.64
CA MET A 1 3.90 -2.61 19.71
C MET A 1 3.74 -1.29 20.45
N THR A 2 4.52 -0.27 20.11
CA THR A 2 4.48 1.04 20.77
C THR A 2 3.13 1.68 20.43
N ARG A 3 2.28 1.84 21.42
CA ARG A 3 1.01 2.55 21.26
C ARG A 3 1.34 4.03 21.03
N LEU A 4 1.14 4.52 19.82
CA LEU A 4 1.10 5.95 19.56
C LEU A 4 -0.35 6.43 19.76
N PRO A 5 -0.67 7.08 20.88
CA PRO A 5 -2.07 7.43 21.23
C PRO A 5 -2.77 8.33 20.22
N GLU A 6 -1.98 9.08 19.45
CA GLU A 6 -2.45 10.08 18.49
C GLU A 6 -2.93 9.47 17.16
N LEU A 7 -2.52 8.24 16.84
CA LEU A 7 -2.90 7.56 15.61
C LEU A 7 -4.27 6.86 15.68
N HIS A 8 -4.86 6.72 16.87
CA HIS A 8 -6.08 5.94 17.05
C HIS A 8 -7.35 6.51 16.40
N ARG A 9 -7.36 7.77 15.98
CA ARG A 9 -8.57 8.42 15.45
C ARG A 9 -8.59 8.64 13.94
N CYS A 10 -7.44 8.55 13.27
CA CYS A 10 -7.31 8.91 11.85
C CYS A 10 -6.43 7.93 11.05
N CYS A 11 -6.17 6.72 11.55
CA CYS A 11 -5.36 5.75 10.83
C CYS A 11 -6.22 4.65 10.19
N GLU A 12 -5.85 4.24 9.00
CA GLU A 12 -6.33 3.04 8.33
C GLU A 12 -5.16 2.02 8.28
N LEU A 13 -5.44 0.76 8.56
CA LEU A 13 -4.47 -0.32 8.36
C LEU A 13 -4.69 -0.92 6.97
N VAL A 14 -3.76 -0.66 6.07
CA VAL A 14 -3.77 -1.23 4.72
C VAL A 14 -2.83 -2.42 4.69
N VAL A 15 -3.35 -3.57 4.27
CA VAL A 15 -2.65 -4.86 4.38
C VAL A 15 -2.59 -5.52 3.00
N ASP A 16 -1.42 -6.03 2.64
CA ASP A 16 -1.30 -6.89 1.47
C ASP A 16 -2.07 -8.20 1.69
N GLY A 17 -3.16 -8.35 0.97
CA GLY A 17 -4.03 -9.53 0.95
C GLY A 17 -3.74 -10.47 -0.22
N THR A 18 -2.62 -10.33 -0.93
CA THR A 18 -2.28 -11.14 -2.08
C THR A 18 -2.03 -12.60 -1.68
N GLY A 19 -2.65 -13.53 -2.37
CA GLY A 19 -2.45 -14.96 -2.16
C GLY A 19 -2.74 -15.37 -0.71
N VAL A 20 -1.71 -15.80 0.02
CA VAL A 20 -1.79 -16.23 1.43
C VAL A 20 -2.06 -15.09 2.42
N GLY A 21 -2.04 -13.85 1.97
CA GLY A 21 -2.35 -12.69 2.81
C GLY A 21 -3.84 -12.53 3.13
N ALA A 22 -4.75 -13.08 2.32
CA ALA A 22 -6.19 -12.95 2.54
C ALA A 22 -6.64 -13.51 3.92
N PRO A 23 -6.24 -14.71 4.36
CA PRO A 23 -6.55 -15.19 5.70
C PRO A 23 -5.98 -14.29 6.83
N VAL A 24 -4.83 -13.67 6.61
CA VAL A 24 -4.23 -12.74 7.58
C VAL A 24 -5.10 -11.48 7.73
N VAL A 25 -5.62 -10.96 6.63
CA VAL A 25 -6.57 -9.83 6.64
C VAL A 25 -7.83 -10.19 7.44
N ASP A 26 -8.35 -11.40 7.30
CA ASP A 26 -9.53 -11.85 8.02
C ASP A 26 -9.25 -11.99 9.52
N LEU A 27 -8.13 -12.57 9.91
CA LEU A 27 -7.69 -12.64 11.32
C LEU A 27 -7.52 -11.25 11.94
N LEU A 28 -6.98 -10.28 11.20
CA LEU A 28 -6.86 -8.90 11.66
C LEU A 28 -8.23 -8.24 11.88
N ARG A 29 -9.21 -8.54 11.03
CA ARG A 29 -10.60 -8.04 11.18
C ARG A 29 -11.27 -8.65 12.41
N GLU A 30 -11.06 -9.94 12.67
CA GLU A 30 -11.58 -10.64 13.86
C GLU A 30 -10.96 -10.11 15.15
N ALA A 31 -9.72 -9.60 15.10
CA ALA A 31 -9.01 -9.04 16.25
C ALA A 31 -9.61 -7.70 16.76
N ASN A 32 -10.64 -7.17 16.12
CA ASN A 32 -11.34 -5.93 16.50
C ASN A 32 -10.41 -4.76 16.83
N LEU A 33 -9.45 -4.51 15.93
CA LEU A 33 -8.54 -3.37 16.06
C LEU A 33 -9.33 -2.06 16.01
N SER A 34 -8.83 -1.03 16.71
CA SER A 34 -9.47 0.28 16.79
C SER A 34 -9.36 1.12 15.51
N CYS A 35 -8.84 0.57 14.42
CA CYS A 35 -8.69 1.22 13.12
C CYS A 35 -9.36 0.40 12.00
N PRO A 36 -9.89 1.04 10.96
CA PRO A 36 -10.36 0.35 9.76
C PRO A 36 -9.24 -0.49 9.13
N ILE A 37 -9.61 -1.64 8.57
CA ILE A 37 -8.69 -2.56 7.90
C ILE A 37 -9.13 -2.72 6.45
N THR A 38 -8.24 -2.36 5.53
CA THR A 38 -8.42 -2.54 4.09
C THR A 38 -7.41 -3.57 3.58
N GLY A 39 -7.92 -4.67 3.04
CA GLY A 39 -7.10 -5.65 2.32
C GLY A 39 -6.88 -5.21 0.88
N VAL A 40 -5.66 -5.31 0.38
CA VAL A 40 -5.32 -4.99 -1.01
C VAL A 40 -4.73 -6.22 -1.67
N SER A 41 -5.36 -6.70 -2.74
CA SER A 41 -4.79 -7.73 -3.61
C SER A 41 -3.96 -7.07 -4.70
N ILE A 42 -2.66 -7.28 -4.66
CA ILE A 42 -1.71 -6.72 -5.63
C ILE A 42 -1.69 -7.60 -6.88
N THR A 43 -1.82 -6.98 -8.04
CA THR A 43 -1.90 -7.69 -9.33
C THR A 43 -0.96 -7.13 -10.37
N SER A 44 -0.78 -7.90 -11.45
CA SER A 44 -0.13 -7.43 -12.69
C SER A 44 -1.13 -6.84 -13.69
N GLY A 45 -2.41 -6.72 -13.31
CA GLY A 45 -3.46 -6.17 -14.18
C GLY A 45 -3.26 -4.69 -14.52
N GLU A 46 -4.20 -4.14 -15.30
CA GLU A 46 -4.09 -2.76 -15.79
C GLU A 46 -4.96 -1.77 -15.02
N GLN A 47 -5.98 -2.23 -14.32
CA GLN A 47 -6.96 -1.36 -13.66
C GLN A 47 -7.13 -1.72 -12.20
N ALA A 48 -7.17 -0.69 -11.35
CA ALA A 48 -7.55 -0.85 -9.97
C ALA A 48 -9.07 -1.02 -9.83
N GLN A 49 -9.48 -1.89 -8.90
CA GLN A 49 -10.87 -2.07 -8.51
C GLN A 49 -11.00 -1.74 -7.02
N TYR A 50 -11.91 -0.85 -6.71
CA TYR A 50 -12.12 -0.34 -5.36
C TYR A 50 -13.37 -0.97 -4.75
N GLY A 51 -13.21 -1.64 -3.61
CA GLY A 51 -14.30 -2.13 -2.79
C GLY A 51 -14.33 -1.46 -1.41
N HIS A 52 -15.37 -1.70 -0.65
CA HIS A 52 -15.55 -1.07 0.67
C HIS A 52 -14.45 -1.43 1.69
N ARG A 53 -13.99 -2.68 1.70
CA ARG A 53 -12.99 -3.21 2.64
C ARG A 53 -11.87 -3.99 1.96
N SER A 54 -11.94 -4.11 0.65
CA SER A 54 -10.95 -4.80 -0.18
C SER A 54 -10.82 -4.08 -1.50
N SER A 55 -9.62 -4.04 -2.03
CA SER A 55 -9.33 -3.47 -3.34
C SER A 55 -8.37 -4.39 -4.09
N THR A 56 -8.45 -4.37 -5.40
CA THR A 56 -7.47 -5.01 -6.28
C THR A 56 -6.69 -3.92 -6.98
N VAL A 57 -5.36 -3.89 -6.84
CA VAL A 57 -4.54 -2.77 -7.31
C VAL A 57 -3.34 -3.30 -8.10
N PRO A 58 -3.08 -2.77 -9.30
CA PRO A 58 -1.86 -3.05 -10.01
C PRO A 58 -0.62 -2.63 -9.22
N LYS A 59 0.43 -3.46 -9.19
CA LYS A 59 1.69 -3.12 -8.50
C LYS A 59 2.27 -1.80 -9.00
N ARG A 60 2.18 -1.53 -10.31
CA ARG A 60 2.64 -0.27 -10.91
C ARG A 60 1.95 0.96 -10.32
N ASP A 61 0.65 0.86 -9.99
CA ASP A 61 -0.11 2.00 -9.46
C ASP A 61 0.31 2.30 -8.02
N LEU A 62 0.68 1.26 -7.25
CA LEU A 62 1.28 1.42 -5.92
C LEU A 62 2.62 2.13 -6.00
N ILE A 63 3.49 1.69 -6.92
CA ILE A 63 4.82 2.29 -7.11
C ILE A 63 4.69 3.74 -7.61
N ALA A 64 3.80 4.00 -8.58
CA ALA A 64 3.54 5.35 -9.08
C ALA A 64 3.04 6.29 -7.98
N ALA A 65 2.15 5.84 -7.10
CA ALA A 65 1.69 6.65 -5.97
C ALA A 65 2.84 7.03 -5.03
N LEU A 66 3.76 6.10 -4.78
CA LEU A 66 4.95 6.33 -3.97
C LEU A 66 5.91 7.32 -4.64
N GLU A 67 6.20 7.14 -5.95
CA GLU A 67 7.06 8.04 -6.72
C GLU A 67 6.53 9.47 -6.70
N VAL A 68 5.23 9.65 -6.95
CA VAL A 68 4.59 10.98 -6.94
C VAL A 68 4.72 11.63 -5.56
N MET A 69 4.48 10.91 -4.47
CA MET A 69 4.60 11.48 -3.11
C MET A 69 6.05 11.82 -2.73
N LEU A 70 7.04 11.12 -3.32
CA LEU A 70 8.44 11.46 -3.15
C LEU A 70 8.81 12.72 -3.95
N ASP A 71 8.37 12.81 -5.21
CA ASP A 71 8.65 13.94 -6.10
C ASP A 71 7.98 15.24 -5.61
N GLU A 72 6.79 15.12 -5.03
CA GLU A 72 6.05 16.24 -4.45
C GLU A 72 6.52 16.61 -3.02
N GLU A 73 7.53 15.90 -2.49
CA GLU A 73 8.05 16.06 -1.13
C GLU A 73 6.99 15.87 0.00
N GLU A 74 5.89 15.21 -0.31
CA GLU A 74 4.83 14.88 0.65
C GLU A 74 5.25 13.74 1.58
N LEU A 75 6.02 12.77 1.07
CA LEU A 75 6.53 11.66 1.86
C LEU A 75 7.88 12.02 2.47
N LYS A 76 7.94 12.02 3.81
CA LYS A 76 9.18 12.25 4.57
C LYS A 76 9.57 11.01 5.36
N ILE A 77 10.78 10.51 5.12
CA ILE A 77 11.33 9.36 5.82
C ILE A 77 12.22 9.86 6.96
N ALA A 78 11.88 9.48 8.20
CA ALA A 78 12.64 9.88 9.37
C ALA A 78 14.11 9.41 9.27
N ALA A 79 15.06 10.30 9.54
CA ALA A 79 16.48 9.98 9.49
C ALA A 79 16.88 8.89 10.51
N ALA A 80 16.16 8.83 11.64
CA ALA A 80 16.37 7.86 12.71
C ALA A 80 15.59 6.55 12.55
N LEU A 81 14.93 6.31 11.39
CA LEU A 81 14.23 5.05 11.14
C LEU A 81 15.24 3.89 11.09
N PRO A 82 15.12 2.86 11.95
CA PRO A 82 16.06 1.75 11.98
C PRO A 82 16.19 1.03 10.63
N GLU A 83 15.06 0.85 9.94
CA GLU A 83 14.97 0.16 8.66
C GLU A 83 15.29 1.04 7.44
N ARG A 84 15.69 2.31 7.66
CA ARG A 84 15.94 3.29 6.58
C ARG A 84 16.89 2.76 5.51
N ARG A 85 17.99 2.13 5.92
CA ARG A 85 18.98 1.59 4.98
C ARG A 85 18.36 0.47 4.12
N ARG A 86 17.68 -0.46 4.76
CA ARG A 86 16.99 -1.56 4.05
C ARG A 86 15.94 -1.02 3.08
N LEU A 87 15.15 -0.03 3.50
CA LEU A 87 14.16 0.60 2.64
C LEU A 87 14.81 1.24 1.40
N VAL A 88 15.92 1.96 1.58
CA VAL A 88 16.67 2.55 0.45
C VAL A 88 17.23 1.46 -0.47
N ASP A 89 17.75 0.37 0.07
CA ASP A 89 18.26 -0.75 -0.72
C ASP A 89 17.13 -1.42 -1.53
N GLU A 90 15.94 -1.57 -0.97
CA GLU A 90 14.74 -2.07 -1.68
C GLU A 90 14.32 -1.11 -2.81
N PHE A 91 14.33 0.21 -2.56
CA PHE A 91 14.08 1.22 -3.60
C PHE A 91 15.08 1.14 -4.75
N MET A 92 16.38 1.06 -4.42
CA MET A 92 17.44 1.01 -5.44
C MET A 92 17.44 -0.30 -6.23
N SER A 93 16.88 -1.38 -5.68
CA SER A 93 16.73 -2.67 -6.35
C SER A 93 15.49 -2.77 -7.24
N LEU A 94 14.58 -1.79 -7.14
CA LEU A 94 13.38 -1.76 -7.97
C LEU A 94 13.75 -1.55 -9.44
N LYS A 95 13.49 -2.54 -10.27
CA LYS A 95 13.74 -2.47 -11.71
C LYS A 95 12.43 -2.60 -12.47
N ALA A 96 12.19 -1.65 -13.35
CA ALA A 96 11.16 -1.80 -14.35
C ALA A 96 11.68 -2.78 -15.43
N ALA A 97 11.05 -3.93 -15.57
CA ALA A 97 11.35 -4.88 -16.63
C ALA A 97 10.27 -4.79 -17.71
N PRO A 98 10.62 -4.52 -18.98
CA PRO A 98 9.66 -4.58 -20.07
C PRO A 98 9.18 -6.02 -20.26
N THR A 99 7.88 -6.26 -20.31
CA THR A 99 7.33 -7.55 -20.73
C THR A 99 7.38 -7.68 -22.23
N LYS A 100 7.31 -8.92 -22.75
CA LYS A 100 7.24 -9.20 -24.20
C LYS A 100 6.04 -8.52 -24.88
N THR A 101 5.05 -8.07 -24.13
CA THR A 101 3.84 -7.36 -24.60
C THR A 101 3.94 -5.84 -24.44
N GLY A 102 5.10 -5.30 -24.07
CA GLY A 102 5.31 -3.85 -23.93
C GLY A 102 4.83 -3.24 -22.62
N HIS A 103 4.27 -4.04 -21.71
CA HIS A 103 3.90 -3.56 -20.38
C HIS A 103 5.12 -3.58 -19.43
N GLN A 104 5.18 -2.62 -18.53
CA GLN A 104 6.21 -2.61 -17.48
C GLN A 104 5.76 -3.46 -16.29
N THR A 105 6.56 -4.43 -15.92
CA THR A 105 6.39 -5.15 -14.65
C THR A 105 7.47 -4.71 -13.68
N PHE A 106 7.04 -4.35 -12.47
CA PHE A 106 7.94 -4.00 -11.38
C PHE A 106 8.17 -5.22 -10.49
N GLY A 107 9.41 -5.62 -10.34
CA GLY A 107 9.81 -6.74 -9.49
C GLY A 107 11.19 -6.51 -8.91
N ALA A 108 11.43 -7.04 -7.71
CA ALA A 108 12.76 -7.12 -7.19
C ALA A 108 13.60 -8.08 -8.05
N SER A 109 14.80 -7.66 -8.41
CA SER A 109 15.73 -8.50 -9.17
C SER A 109 16.42 -9.47 -8.22
N GLY A 110 16.07 -10.75 -8.29
CA GLY A 110 16.68 -11.79 -7.45
C GLY A 110 15.91 -12.08 -6.17
N SER A 111 16.59 -12.58 -5.13
CA SER A 111 16.02 -12.95 -3.82
C SER A 111 15.75 -11.74 -2.90
N ASN A 112 15.80 -10.53 -3.41
CA ASN A 112 15.52 -9.34 -2.59
C ASN A 112 14.02 -9.25 -2.31
N HIS A 113 13.71 -9.23 -1.03
CA HIS A 113 12.38 -8.93 -0.53
C HIS A 113 12.08 -7.44 -0.76
N ASP A 114 10.86 -7.12 -1.18
CA ASP A 114 10.37 -5.75 -1.37
C ASP A 114 9.27 -5.39 -0.36
N ASP A 115 9.33 -6.01 0.81
CA ASP A 115 8.28 -5.94 1.84
C ASP A 115 8.09 -4.52 2.37
N LEU A 116 9.16 -3.79 2.64
CA LEU A 116 9.12 -2.42 3.13
C LEU A 116 8.64 -1.47 2.03
N LEU A 117 9.13 -1.68 0.81
CA LEU A 117 8.72 -0.91 -0.36
C LEU A 117 7.22 -1.07 -0.62
N ILE A 118 6.71 -2.29 -0.58
CA ILE A 118 5.27 -2.57 -0.76
C ILE A 118 4.46 -1.95 0.38
N ALA A 119 4.90 -2.08 1.63
CA ALA A 119 4.19 -1.52 2.77
C ALA A 119 4.04 0.00 2.67
N ILE A 120 5.10 0.71 2.31
CA ILE A 120 5.05 2.17 2.14
C ILE A 120 4.24 2.57 0.90
N SER A 121 4.34 1.80 -0.19
CA SER A 121 3.55 2.04 -1.41
C SER A 121 2.05 1.90 -1.16
N LEU A 122 1.63 0.91 -0.39
CA LEU A 122 0.24 0.72 0.04
C LEU A 122 -0.26 1.92 0.86
N ALA A 123 0.56 2.44 1.77
CA ALA A 123 0.23 3.63 2.56
C ALA A 123 0.08 4.87 1.66
N CYS A 124 1.03 5.11 0.75
CA CYS A 124 0.99 6.22 -0.20
C CYS A 124 -0.24 6.14 -1.12
N TRP A 125 -0.50 4.96 -1.68
CA TRP A 125 -1.67 4.74 -2.50
C TRP A 125 -2.97 5.00 -1.73
N SER A 126 -3.09 4.51 -0.49
CA SER A 126 -4.29 4.76 0.31
C SER A 126 -4.48 6.23 0.64
N ALA A 127 -3.42 6.97 0.90
CA ALA A 127 -3.48 8.41 1.15
C ALA A 127 -3.97 9.22 -0.07
N ARG A 128 -3.69 8.74 -1.29
CA ARG A 128 -4.05 9.41 -2.55
C ARG A 128 -5.28 8.81 -3.24
N LYS A 129 -5.83 7.70 -2.75
CA LYS A 129 -7.02 7.12 -3.37
C LYS A 129 -8.18 8.11 -3.31
N PRO A 130 -9.01 8.21 -4.37
CA PRO A 130 -10.18 9.07 -4.36
C PRO A 130 -11.10 8.66 -3.21
N VAL A 131 -11.54 9.64 -2.43
CA VAL A 131 -12.57 9.42 -1.42
C VAL A 131 -13.85 9.04 -2.16
N ILE A 132 -14.18 7.76 -2.18
CA ILE A 132 -15.48 7.31 -2.68
C ILE A 132 -16.50 7.83 -1.68
N GLY A 133 -17.14 8.95 -2.05
CA GLY A 133 -18.06 9.67 -1.18
C GLY A 133 -19.13 8.73 -0.64
N HIS A 134 -19.23 8.67 0.67
CA HIS A 134 -20.49 8.34 1.31
C HIS A 134 -21.50 9.40 0.84
N GLN A 135 -22.35 9.04 -0.12
CA GLN A 135 -23.57 9.82 -0.32
C GLN A 135 -24.35 9.74 0.99
N SER A 136 -24.15 10.75 1.82
CA SER A 136 -25.08 11.06 2.89
C SER A 136 -26.43 11.26 2.22
N ARG A 137 -27.28 10.24 2.23
CA ARG A 137 -28.70 10.43 2.03
C ARG A 137 -29.16 11.41 3.12
N ARG A 138 -29.14 12.70 2.80
CA ARG A 138 -30.03 13.64 3.48
C ARG A 138 -31.44 13.20 3.09
N LEU A 139 -32.10 12.50 3.99
CA LEU A 139 -33.55 12.38 3.97
C LEU A 139 -34.09 13.77 4.30
N LEU A 140 -34.78 14.36 3.34
CA LEU A 140 -35.69 15.44 3.55
C LEU A 140 -36.87 14.96 4.38
#